data_622fb9234846cada449a8c9f1f3255fd
#
_entry.id   622fb9234846cada449a8c9f1f3255fd
#
_cell.length_a   1.000
_cell.length_b   1.000
_cell.length_c   1.000
_cell.angle_alpha   90.00
_cell.angle_beta   90.00
_cell.angle_gamma   90.00
#
_symmetry.space_group_name_H-M   'P 1'
#
loop_
_entity.id
_entity.type
_entity.pdbx_description
1 polymer ?
#
loop_
_entity_poly.entity_id
_entity_poly.type
_entity_poly.pdbx_seq_one_letter_code
_entity_poly.pdbx_strand_id
1 'polypeptide(L)'
;MGQPPLHDHRVRELHLTVLRDDLGVTRPILVDALDGACHREYGSMPNMTWIFTRAGIPVYKSDWTDAASVENAVQYFLAGVERRREGQRLAPFFVQRLDFRLQDRDTFYKGLERNGPKAVEEFRKAFG
;
A
#
# COMPACT_ATOMS: atom_id res chain seq x y z
N MET A 1 11.21 20.35 22.08
CA MET A 1 11.97 19.33 21.34
C MET A 1 11.20 19.02 20.06
N GLY A 2 11.69 19.44 18.90
CA GLY A 2 11.04 19.15 17.63
C GLY A 2 11.12 17.66 17.33
N GLN A 3 9.99 17.06 16.95
CA GLN A 3 10.00 15.70 16.42
C GLN A 3 10.87 15.67 15.15
N PRO A 4 11.69 14.63 14.96
CA PRO A 4 12.48 14.48 13.74
C PRO A 4 11.57 14.47 12.52
N PRO A 5 12.02 15.00 11.38
CA PRO A 5 11.24 15.00 10.16
C PRO A 5 10.88 13.55 9.76
N LEU A 6 9.71 13.35 9.15
CA LEU A 6 9.20 12.05 8.68
C LEU A 6 10.17 11.25 7.77
N HIS A 7 11.24 11.90 7.34
CA HIS A 7 12.31 11.32 6.51
C HIS A 7 13.54 10.88 7.32
N ASP A 8 13.47 10.85 8.66
CA ASP A 8 14.57 10.35 9.49
C ASP A 8 14.56 8.82 9.52
N HIS A 9 15.73 8.20 9.42
CA HIS A 9 15.92 6.76 9.55
C HIS A 9 15.31 6.20 10.85
N ARG A 10 15.41 6.92 11.96
CA ARG A 10 14.87 6.51 13.26
C ARG A 10 13.35 6.35 13.25
N VAL A 11 12.64 7.25 12.56
CA VAL A 11 11.17 7.17 12.43
C VAL A 11 10.79 5.95 11.59
N ARG A 12 11.55 5.66 10.55
CA ARG A 12 11.30 4.47 9.72
C ARG A 12 11.55 3.17 10.47
N GLU A 13 12.62 3.09 11.25
CA GLU A 13 12.91 1.93 12.11
C GLU A 13 11.79 1.71 13.15
N LEU A 14 11.28 2.80 13.74
CA LEU A 14 10.14 2.71 14.65
C LEU A 14 8.89 2.16 13.95
N HIS A 15 8.58 2.64 12.76
CA HIS A 15 7.45 2.12 11.97
C HIS A 15 7.63 0.65 11.61
N LEU A 16 8.84 0.19 11.29
CA LEU A 16 9.13 -1.22 11.06
C LEU A 16 8.86 -2.08 12.30
N THR A 17 9.28 -1.59 13.47
CA THR A 17 9.04 -2.29 14.74
C THR A 17 7.55 -2.41 15.01
N VAL A 18 6.77 -1.35 14.83
CA VAL A 18 5.31 -1.37 14.98
C VAL A 18 4.67 -2.36 13.99
N LEU A 19 5.07 -2.35 12.72
CA LEU A 19 4.52 -3.28 11.73
C LEU A 19 4.80 -4.74 12.09
N ARG A 20 6.02 -5.03 12.54
CA ARG A 20 6.43 -6.40 12.86
C ARG A 20 5.90 -6.86 14.21
N ASP A 21 6.09 -6.07 15.25
CA ASP A 21 5.90 -6.49 16.63
C ASP A 21 4.48 -6.24 17.13
N ASP A 22 3.85 -5.10 16.75
CA ASP A 22 2.50 -4.74 17.20
C ASP A 22 1.42 -5.27 16.24
N LEU A 23 1.68 -5.25 14.93
CA LEU A 23 0.71 -5.66 13.91
C LEU A 23 0.96 -7.08 13.37
N GLY A 24 2.02 -7.76 13.83
CA GLY A 24 2.31 -9.15 13.50
C GLY A 24 2.61 -9.41 12.03
N VAL A 25 3.17 -8.44 11.30
CA VAL A 25 3.53 -8.60 9.88
C VAL A 25 4.73 -9.52 9.76
N THR A 26 4.52 -10.74 9.26
CA THR A 26 5.57 -11.78 9.11
C THR A 26 6.25 -11.81 7.75
N ARG A 27 5.65 -11.15 6.73
CA ARG A 27 6.25 -11.03 5.39
C ARG A 27 7.46 -10.08 5.40
N PRO A 28 8.38 -10.20 4.43
CA PRO A 28 9.47 -9.24 4.29
C PRO A 28 8.97 -7.80 4.17
N ILE A 29 9.56 -6.89 4.93
CA ILE A 29 9.29 -5.46 4.89
C ILE A 29 10.54 -4.79 4.36
N LEU A 30 10.44 -4.08 3.24
CA LEU A 30 11.51 -3.30 2.65
C LEU A 30 11.26 -1.82 2.94
N VAL A 31 12.32 -1.10 3.25
CA VAL A 31 12.27 0.34 3.50
C VAL A 31 12.83 1.05 2.29
N ASP A 32 12.05 1.97 1.74
CA ASP A 32 12.51 2.81 0.64
C ASP A 32 13.66 3.74 1.08
N ALA A 33 14.46 4.19 0.14
CA ALA A 33 15.48 5.22 0.40
C ALA A 33 14.84 6.53 0.90
N LEU A 34 15.62 7.38 1.58
CA LEU A 34 15.09 8.64 2.14
C LEU A 34 14.55 9.59 1.06
N ASP A 35 15.09 9.49 -0.13
CA ASP A 35 14.62 10.25 -1.30
C ASP A 35 13.31 9.72 -1.90
N GLY A 36 12.81 8.55 -1.44
CA GLY A 36 11.57 7.96 -1.91
C GLY A 36 11.64 7.43 -3.34
N ALA A 37 12.77 6.90 -3.77
CA ALA A 37 12.98 6.42 -5.15
C ALA A 37 11.95 5.37 -5.57
N CYS A 38 11.72 4.36 -4.74
CA CYS A 38 10.74 3.31 -4.99
C CYS A 38 9.31 3.90 -5.05
N HIS A 39 8.98 4.78 -4.11
CA HIS A 39 7.68 5.42 -4.07
C HIS A 39 7.39 6.25 -5.34
N ARG A 40 8.40 6.98 -5.86
CA ARG A 40 8.25 7.74 -7.11
C ARG A 40 8.04 6.84 -8.33
N GLU A 41 8.73 5.70 -8.36
CA GLU A 41 8.66 4.77 -9.49
C GLU A 41 7.30 4.05 -9.56
N TYR A 42 6.78 3.61 -8.42
CA TYR A 42 5.55 2.83 -8.35
C TYR A 42 4.28 3.67 -8.17
N GLY A 43 4.39 4.93 -7.86
CA GLY A 43 3.27 5.87 -7.74
C GLY A 43 3.35 6.75 -6.50
N SER A 44 2.58 7.83 -6.50
CA SER A 44 2.62 8.88 -5.48
C SER A 44 1.64 8.69 -4.32
N MET A 45 0.77 7.69 -4.38
CA MET A 45 -0.20 7.44 -3.31
C MET A 45 0.45 6.65 -2.16
N PRO A 46 0.13 6.99 -0.90
CA PRO A 46 0.84 6.43 0.27
C PRO A 46 0.50 4.96 0.57
N ASN A 47 -0.57 4.43 0.01
CA ASN A 47 -1.05 3.08 0.31
C ASN A 47 -1.49 2.36 -0.97
N MET A 48 -0.55 2.14 -1.86
CA MET A 48 -0.79 1.44 -3.13
C MET A 48 -0.49 -0.05 -3.02
N THR A 49 -1.17 -0.84 -3.83
CA THR A 49 -0.85 -2.25 -4.03
C THR A 49 -0.55 -2.53 -5.49
N TRP A 50 0.53 -3.26 -5.71
CA TRP A 50 0.89 -3.83 -6.99
C TRP A 50 1.02 -5.34 -6.86
N ILE A 51 0.55 -6.09 -7.85
CA ILE A 51 0.78 -7.53 -7.95
C ILE A 51 1.54 -7.80 -9.23
N PHE A 52 2.63 -8.54 -9.10
CA PHE A 52 3.48 -8.95 -10.22
C PHE A 52 3.45 -10.47 -10.38
N THR A 53 3.58 -10.92 -11.62
CA THR A 53 3.86 -12.33 -11.90
C THR A 53 5.28 -12.68 -11.43
N ARG A 54 5.62 -13.98 -11.42
CA ARG A 54 7.01 -14.43 -11.18
C ARG A 54 8.03 -13.83 -12.15
N ALA A 55 7.60 -13.47 -13.35
CA ALA A 55 8.44 -12.85 -14.38
C ALA A 55 8.55 -11.32 -14.22
N GLY A 56 8.02 -10.73 -13.15
CA GLY A 56 8.05 -9.29 -12.92
C GLY A 56 7.03 -8.49 -13.74
N ILE A 57 6.06 -9.16 -14.38
CA ILE A 57 5.02 -8.48 -15.17
C ILE A 57 3.91 -8.02 -14.23
N PRO A 58 3.55 -6.71 -14.20
CA PRO A 58 2.44 -6.22 -13.39
C PRO A 58 1.11 -6.76 -13.93
N VAL A 59 0.25 -7.23 -13.03
CA VAL A 59 -1.07 -7.78 -13.37
C VAL A 59 -2.21 -7.09 -12.62
N TYR A 60 -1.88 -6.37 -11.57
CA TYR A 60 -2.86 -5.59 -10.80
C TYR A 60 -2.20 -4.36 -10.19
N LYS A 61 -2.96 -3.26 -10.16
CA LYS A 61 -2.62 -2.03 -9.46
C LYS A 61 -3.87 -1.50 -8.76
N SER A 62 -3.72 -1.06 -7.52
CA SER A 62 -4.72 -0.29 -6.80
C SER A 62 -4.09 0.97 -6.23
N ASP A 63 -4.75 2.10 -6.40
CA ASP A 63 -4.30 3.39 -5.85
C ASP A 63 -4.51 3.46 -4.33
N TRP A 64 -5.33 2.56 -3.78
CA TRP A 64 -5.54 2.42 -2.35
C TRP A 64 -5.74 0.95 -1.98
N THR A 65 -4.95 0.46 -1.03
CA THR A 65 -5.01 -0.94 -0.61
C THR A 65 -6.30 -1.23 0.15
N ASP A 66 -7.09 -2.14 -0.39
CA ASP A 66 -8.22 -2.77 0.26
C ASP A 66 -8.01 -4.28 0.28
N ALA A 67 -8.01 -4.88 1.47
CA ALA A 67 -7.64 -6.28 1.64
C ALA A 67 -8.53 -7.24 0.84
N ALA A 68 -9.85 -7.01 0.82
CA ALA A 68 -10.77 -7.86 0.08
C ALA A 68 -10.56 -7.76 -1.43
N SER A 69 -10.31 -6.54 -1.94
CA SER A 69 -10.01 -6.33 -3.36
C SER A 69 -8.70 -6.99 -3.78
N VAL A 70 -7.67 -6.90 -2.94
CA VAL A 70 -6.37 -7.55 -3.18
C VAL A 70 -6.53 -9.07 -3.16
N GLU A 71 -7.25 -9.64 -2.19
CA GLU A 71 -7.52 -11.07 -2.13
C GLU A 71 -8.27 -11.56 -3.37
N ASN A 72 -9.34 -10.88 -3.76
CA ASN A 72 -10.10 -11.20 -4.96
C ASN A 72 -9.21 -11.14 -6.22
N ALA A 73 -8.34 -10.13 -6.33
CA ALA A 73 -7.41 -10.03 -7.45
C ALA A 73 -6.43 -11.20 -7.48
N VAL A 74 -5.85 -11.58 -6.34
CA VAL A 74 -4.94 -12.73 -6.25
C VAL A 74 -5.67 -14.02 -6.67
N GLN A 75 -6.85 -14.28 -6.14
CA GLN A 75 -7.64 -15.46 -6.49
C GLN A 75 -8.00 -15.49 -7.97
N TYR A 76 -8.40 -14.36 -8.55
CA TYR A 76 -8.68 -14.24 -9.98
C TYR A 76 -7.46 -14.60 -10.82
N PHE A 77 -6.27 -14.10 -10.49
CA PHE A 77 -5.05 -14.40 -11.23
C PHE A 77 -4.57 -15.84 -11.05
N LEU A 78 -4.71 -16.41 -9.86
CA LEU A 78 -4.40 -17.81 -9.62
C LEU A 78 -5.32 -18.74 -10.43
N ALA A 79 -6.63 -18.50 -10.40
CA ALA A 79 -7.58 -19.21 -11.24
C ALA A 79 -7.33 -18.97 -12.73
N GLY A 80 -6.83 -17.78 -13.07
CA GLY A 80 -6.44 -17.44 -14.43
C GLY A 80 -5.22 -18.22 -14.93
N VAL A 81 -4.25 -18.51 -14.06
CA VAL A 81 -3.11 -19.37 -14.41
C VAL A 81 -3.58 -20.76 -14.81
N GLU A 82 -4.52 -21.34 -14.05
CA GLU A 82 -5.10 -22.64 -14.39
C GLU A 82 -5.87 -22.58 -15.72
N ARG A 83 -6.74 -21.59 -15.93
CA ARG A 83 -7.47 -21.41 -17.19
C ARG A 83 -6.55 -21.24 -18.40
N ARG A 84 -5.39 -20.57 -18.22
CA ARG A 84 -4.39 -20.42 -19.28
C ARG A 84 -3.75 -21.77 -19.65
N ARG A 85 -3.52 -22.66 -18.66
CA ARG A 85 -3.08 -24.02 -18.92
C ARG A 85 -4.09 -24.80 -19.75
N GLU A 86 -5.37 -24.48 -19.64
CA GLU A 86 -6.48 -25.02 -20.43
C GLU A 86 -6.70 -24.31 -21.79
N GLY A 87 -5.80 -23.37 -22.15
CA GLY A 87 -5.84 -22.69 -23.46
C GLY A 87 -6.74 -21.45 -23.52
N GLN A 88 -7.27 -20.97 -22.38
CA GLN A 88 -8.10 -19.76 -22.33
C GLN A 88 -7.26 -18.48 -22.36
N ARG A 89 -7.77 -17.44 -23.02
CA ARG A 89 -7.18 -16.09 -22.98
C ARG A 89 -7.68 -15.34 -21.75
N LEU A 90 -6.76 -14.63 -21.06
CA LEU A 90 -7.05 -13.82 -19.90
C LEU A 90 -6.80 -12.35 -20.20
N ALA A 91 -7.51 -11.47 -19.48
CA ALA A 91 -7.19 -10.06 -19.46
C ALA A 91 -5.76 -9.86 -18.90
N PRO A 92 -4.90 -9.12 -19.61
CA PRO A 92 -3.48 -9.03 -19.27
C PRO A 92 -3.18 -8.16 -18.04
N PHE A 93 -4.08 -7.22 -17.70
CA PHE A 93 -3.83 -6.25 -16.65
C PHE A 93 -5.14 -5.71 -16.04
N PHE A 94 -5.14 -5.51 -14.73
CA PHE A 94 -6.26 -4.95 -14.01
C PHE A 94 -5.84 -3.70 -13.25
N VAL A 95 -6.58 -2.61 -13.43
CA VAL A 95 -6.43 -1.38 -12.64
C VAL A 95 -7.72 -1.15 -11.86
N GLN A 96 -7.61 -1.05 -10.55
CA GLN A 96 -8.71 -0.62 -9.70
C GLN A 96 -8.47 0.82 -9.24
N ARG A 97 -9.43 1.69 -9.51
CA ARG A 97 -9.49 3.03 -8.93
C ARG A 97 -10.68 3.08 -7.98
N LEU A 98 -10.45 3.58 -6.80
CA LEU A 98 -11.48 3.82 -5.82
C LEU A 98 -11.77 5.33 -5.84
N ASP A 99 -12.83 5.72 -6.54
CA ASP A 99 -13.28 7.13 -6.58
C ASP A 99 -13.94 7.56 -5.28
N PHE A 100 -14.47 6.60 -4.53
CA PHE A 100 -15.15 6.85 -3.28
C PHE A 100 -14.96 5.68 -2.31
N ARG A 101 -14.66 6.00 -1.04
CA ARG A 101 -14.54 5.04 0.04
C ARG A 101 -15.31 5.53 1.26
N LEU A 102 -16.23 4.72 1.73
CA LEU A 102 -16.82 4.88 3.06
C LEU A 102 -15.75 4.54 4.09
N GLN A 103 -15.43 5.51 4.90
CA GLN A 103 -14.48 5.34 5.99
C GLN A 103 -15.02 6.00 7.24
N ASP A 104 -14.95 5.30 8.38
CA ASP A 104 -15.20 5.93 9.66
C ASP A 104 -14.12 6.99 9.94
N ARG A 105 -14.55 8.24 9.98
CA ARG A 105 -13.67 9.39 10.08
C ARG A 105 -12.84 9.37 11.37
N ASP A 106 -13.45 8.96 12.47
CA ASP A 106 -12.78 8.95 13.78
C ASP A 106 -11.71 7.87 13.83
N THR A 107 -12.00 6.68 13.31
CA THR A 107 -11.02 5.59 13.20
C THR A 107 -9.88 5.97 12.27
N PHE A 108 -10.17 6.64 11.16
CA PHE A 108 -9.14 7.14 10.24
C PHE A 108 -8.21 8.13 10.92
N TYR A 109 -8.75 9.16 11.60
CA TYR A 109 -7.91 10.16 12.28
C TYR A 109 -7.12 9.57 13.43
N LYS A 110 -7.67 8.65 14.21
CA LYS A 110 -6.92 7.89 15.23
C LYS A 110 -5.75 7.11 14.63
N GLY A 111 -5.94 6.51 13.46
CA GLY A 111 -4.86 5.87 12.71
C GLY A 111 -3.80 6.86 12.23
N LEU A 112 -4.23 8.00 11.71
CA LEU A 112 -3.36 9.06 11.22
C LEU A 112 -2.53 9.70 12.33
N GLU A 113 -3.11 9.89 13.52
CA GLU A 113 -2.44 10.41 14.72
C GLU A 113 -1.27 9.53 15.20
N ARG A 114 -1.37 8.21 15.00
CA ARG A 114 -0.27 7.28 15.29
C ARG A 114 0.98 7.55 14.43
N ASN A 115 0.79 8.15 13.25
CA ASN A 115 1.88 8.58 12.37
C ASN A 115 2.47 9.96 12.77
N GLY A 116 1.91 10.57 13.82
CA GLY A 116 2.37 11.83 14.39
C GLY A 116 1.58 13.06 13.92
N PRO A 117 1.71 14.18 14.63
CA PRO A 117 0.91 15.39 14.39
C PRO A 117 1.11 16.00 13.01
N LYS A 118 2.30 15.85 12.43
CA LYS A 118 2.61 16.33 11.08
C LYS A 118 1.79 15.61 10.02
N ALA A 119 1.54 14.31 10.19
CA ALA A 119 0.70 13.55 9.25
C ALA A 119 -0.74 14.07 9.23
N VAL A 120 -1.29 14.41 10.41
CA VAL A 120 -2.62 15.02 10.54
C VAL A 120 -2.66 16.41 9.91
N GLU A 121 -1.63 17.22 10.14
CA GLU A 121 -1.53 18.57 9.57
C GLU A 121 -1.48 18.54 8.03
N GLU A 122 -0.60 17.72 7.46
CA GLU A 122 -0.46 17.60 6.00
C GLU A 122 -1.73 17.02 5.35
N PHE A 123 -2.38 16.07 6.00
CA PHE A 123 -3.66 15.54 5.52
C PHE A 123 -4.74 16.62 5.51
N ARG A 124 -4.84 17.42 6.58
CA ARG A 124 -5.79 18.55 6.63
C ARG A 124 -5.53 19.61 5.58
N LYS A 125 -4.26 19.90 5.29
CA LYS A 125 -3.90 20.84 4.20
C LYS A 125 -4.33 20.33 2.83
N ALA A 126 -4.25 19.02 2.61
CA ALA A 126 -4.55 18.42 1.33
C ALA A 126 -6.04 18.20 1.08
N PHE A 127 -6.81 17.90 2.12
CA PHE A 127 -8.19 17.40 2.02
C PHE A 127 -9.19 18.05 2.99
N GLY A 128 -8.75 18.98 3.83
CA GLY A 128 -9.58 19.64 4.86
C GLY A 128 -10.33 20.88 4.42
#